data_f0cc01ab03b77650179230f7b848b343
#
_entry.id   f0cc01ab03b77650179230f7b848b343
#
_cell.length_a   1.000
_cell.length_b   1.000
_cell.length_c   1.000
_cell.angle_alpha   90.00
_cell.angle_beta   90.00
_cell.angle_gamma   90.00
#
_symmetry.space_group_name_H-M   'P 1'
#
loop_
_entity.id
_entity.type
_entity.pdbx_description
1 polymer ?
#
loop_
_entity_poly.entity_id
_entity_poly.type
_entity_poly.pdbx_seq_one_letter_code
_entity_poly.pdbx_strand_id
1 'polypeptide(L)'
;MRREAPGQAFSAASRFDGKQASYIYRKVHLLMTTIEEFTSQYGLVKKIDAFGFMKYLHDNPDAPRKHGKVVLVTADTPLKASRGEGKTTTTIALIDALRARGIDAAAVLRQPSMGITAAGSKGGASGGGKASLTHPELIDWGLCGEMAAIAAAQNLLVSFAEKAVDEGRIDTILVPRVSEVPSRSLRSITVDAGKNNVAEKVVLTPTSELMQIVVLSRSMDEIGERVAAMIAGTKDGEPVKFGDFIDLWRITDMLADAVKPALTETVNGSPVYVHGGPFANVSIGIPTLVSVELACALHDVVIVEAGYGTDAGAQKWLDIACREYGAQWPSAAVVVTRASTWRDDPELAWRYPFHVDRLEKLDIPAFPLVNLWDGEDDQIPELRETAARLELRDPIIGNLYRDGGEGLSDQIDAFVDVLSNASMPSKHDSHKGMALLENVKWVAENAYGVPASRVLLKDGFLDSLGAADDLCKAAGMSLDDLALVAVKSPATMTDNDRAPEDERTVTLKKVEVHAGAGLVHVNLTTSLTTPMPKIV
;
A
#
# COMPACT_ATOMS: atom_id res chain seq x y z
N MET A 1 16.62 45.39 17.10
CA MET A 1 17.41 44.82 16.00
C MET A 1 16.47 43.94 15.17
N ARG A 2 16.00 44.50 14.08
CA ARG A 2 15.15 43.76 13.11
C ARG A 2 16.06 42.79 12.34
N ARG A 3 15.78 41.50 12.42
CA ARG A 3 16.39 40.50 11.50
C ARG A 3 15.53 40.48 10.25
N GLU A 4 16.15 40.85 9.14
CA GLU A 4 15.59 40.75 7.80
C GLU A 4 15.27 39.27 7.46
N ALA A 5 14.12 39.07 6.84
CA ALA A 5 13.68 37.77 6.34
C ALA A 5 14.62 37.30 5.19
N PRO A 6 15.01 36.06 5.14
CA PRO A 6 15.70 35.48 3.97
C PRO A 6 14.65 35.05 2.92
N GLY A 7 14.14 36.07 2.23
CA GLY A 7 13.32 35.88 1.04
C GLY A 7 14.16 35.98 -0.23
N GLN A 8 15.13 35.11 -0.45
CA GLN A 8 15.82 34.94 -1.73
C GLN A 8 16.83 33.79 -1.68
N ALA A 9 16.37 32.55 -1.60
CA ALA A 9 17.28 31.42 -1.73
C ALA A 9 16.67 30.14 -2.35
N PHE A 10 15.54 30.20 -3.04
CA PHE A 10 15.02 29.04 -3.79
C PHE A 10 14.73 29.33 -5.27
N SER A 11 15.52 30.18 -5.91
CA SER A 11 15.57 30.30 -7.35
C SER A 11 16.96 29.91 -7.90
N ALA A 12 17.53 28.84 -7.37
CA ALA A 12 18.70 28.20 -7.96
C ALA A 12 18.28 26.83 -8.52
N ALA A 13 17.43 26.83 -9.54
CA ALA A 13 17.46 25.80 -10.56
C ALA A 13 18.81 25.96 -11.29
N SER A 14 19.91 25.63 -10.62
CA SER A 14 21.22 25.52 -11.23
C SER A 14 21.14 24.33 -12.21
N ARG A 15 21.22 24.64 -13.48
CA ARG A 15 21.44 23.72 -14.60
C ARG A 15 22.50 22.71 -14.17
N PHE A 16 22.07 21.49 -13.88
CA PHE A 16 23.01 20.37 -13.81
C PHE A 16 23.60 20.21 -15.22
N ASP A 17 24.89 20.52 -15.37
CA ASP A 17 25.63 20.23 -16.58
C ASP A 17 25.58 18.71 -16.83
N GLY A 18 25.57 18.26 -18.10
CA GLY A 18 25.48 16.85 -18.46
C GLY A 18 26.58 15.98 -17.82
N LYS A 19 27.67 16.59 -17.30
CA LYS A 19 28.69 15.92 -16.50
C LYS A 19 28.23 15.63 -15.07
N GLN A 20 27.43 16.51 -14.47
CA GLN A 20 26.84 16.28 -13.14
C GLN A 20 25.72 15.24 -13.20
N ALA A 21 24.94 15.23 -14.28
CA ALA A 21 23.91 14.23 -14.53
C ALA A 21 24.52 12.84 -14.77
N SER A 22 25.56 12.73 -15.59
CA SER A 22 26.38 11.51 -15.78
C SER A 22 27.08 11.09 -14.48
N TYR A 23 27.48 12.05 -13.64
CA TYR A 23 28.06 11.79 -12.33
C TYR A 23 27.01 11.22 -11.34
N ILE A 24 25.79 11.76 -11.31
CA ILE A 24 24.68 11.26 -10.48
C ILE A 24 24.27 9.86 -10.94
N TYR A 25 24.09 9.63 -12.24
CA TYR A 25 23.78 8.30 -12.79
C TYR A 25 24.90 7.29 -12.54
N ARG A 26 26.17 7.65 -12.83
CA ARG A 26 27.31 6.81 -12.46
C ARG A 26 27.41 6.59 -10.96
N LYS A 27 27.06 7.59 -10.15
CA LYS A 27 27.05 7.48 -8.70
C LYS A 27 25.89 6.63 -8.20
N VAL A 28 24.71 6.66 -8.83
CA VAL A 28 23.60 5.75 -8.52
C VAL A 28 23.89 4.33 -9.03
N HIS A 29 24.41 4.18 -10.24
CA HIS A 29 24.80 2.87 -10.78
C HIS A 29 26.06 2.30 -10.07
N LEU A 30 27.07 3.13 -9.82
CA LEU A 30 28.22 2.80 -8.97
C LEU A 30 27.78 2.59 -7.51
N LEU A 31 26.78 3.33 -7.01
CA LEU A 31 26.16 3.10 -5.72
C LEU A 31 25.43 1.76 -5.70
N MET A 32 24.78 1.31 -6.75
CA MET A 32 24.12 -0.01 -6.79
C MET A 32 25.14 -1.14 -6.83
N THR A 33 26.20 -1.03 -7.65
CA THR A 33 27.31 -2.00 -7.68
C THR A 33 28.13 -1.96 -6.38
N THR A 34 28.35 -0.76 -5.80
CA THR A 34 29.05 -0.58 -4.52
C THR A 34 28.13 -0.86 -3.32
N ILE A 35 26.80 -0.86 -3.50
CA ILE A 35 25.84 -1.26 -2.49
C ILE A 35 25.84 -2.78 -2.35
N GLU A 36 25.87 -3.54 -3.45
CA GLU A 36 26.06 -5.00 -3.39
C GLU A 36 27.35 -5.35 -2.66
N GLU A 37 28.46 -4.65 -2.96
CA GLU A 37 29.73 -4.83 -2.26
C GLU A 37 29.71 -4.29 -0.82
N PHE A 38 29.04 -3.17 -0.55
CA PHE A 38 29.04 -2.52 0.75
C PHE A 38 27.99 -3.09 1.71
N THR A 39 26.82 -3.50 1.23
CA THR A 39 25.80 -4.18 2.04
C THR A 39 26.23 -5.60 2.37
N SER A 40 26.83 -6.33 1.45
CA SER A 40 27.44 -7.64 1.76
C SER A 40 28.57 -7.54 2.79
N GLN A 41 29.27 -6.40 2.87
CA GLN A 41 30.38 -6.18 3.80
C GLN A 41 29.94 -5.59 5.15
N TYR A 42 28.87 -4.78 5.20
CA TYR A 42 28.46 -4.03 6.39
C TYR A 42 26.97 -4.13 6.73
N GLY A 43 26.16 -4.76 5.86
CA GLY A 43 24.76 -5.05 6.13
C GLY A 43 23.89 -3.82 6.42
N LEU A 44 24.13 -2.69 5.79
CA LEU A 44 23.45 -1.44 6.12
C LEU A 44 22.22 -1.20 5.23
N VAL A 45 21.10 -0.87 5.86
CA VAL A 45 19.93 -0.32 5.17
C VAL A 45 20.22 1.11 4.74
N LYS A 46 20.01 1.43 3.46
CA LYS A 46 20.25 2.77 2.91
C LYS A 46 18.94 3.46 2.54
N LYS A 47 18.88 4.76 2.80
CA LYS A 47 17.84 5.66 2.27
C LYS A 47 18.24 6.16 0.89
N ILE A 48 17.32 6.07 -0.09
CA ILE A 48 17.56 6.50 -1.47
C ILE A 48 16.71 7.72 -1.79
N ASP A 49 17.33 8.75 -2.36
CA ASP A 49 16.60 9.92 -2.87
C ASP A 49 15.88 9.58 -4.19
N ALA A 50 14.77 8.85 -4.05
CA ALA A 50 13.95 8.43 -5.17
C ALA A 50 13.30 9.61 -5.90
N PHE A 51 12.85 10.63 -5.17
CA PHE A 51 12.27 11.84 -5.79
C PHE A 51 13.29 12.58 -6.65
N GLY A 52 14.50 12.78 -6.13
CA GLY A 52 15.59 13.40 -6.92
C GLY A 52 15.96 12.57 -8.14
N PHE A 53 16.01 11.24 -8.02
CA PHE A 53 16.31 10.36 -9.13
C PHE A 53 15.19 10.36 -10.19
N MET A 54 13.93 10.26 -9.79
CA MET A 54 12.79 10.29 -10.72
C MET A 54 12.67 11.66 -11.40
N LYS A 55 12.93 12.76 -10.66
CA LYS A 55 13.02 14.09 -11.26
C LYS A 55 14.14 14.18 -12.30
N TYR A 56 15.32 13.62 -12.00
CA TYR A 56 16.42 13.56 -12.97
C TYR A 56 16.00 12.82 -14.24
N LEU A 57 15.33 11.67 -14.14
CA LEU A 57 14.84 10.92 -15.30
C LEU A 57 13.77 11.69 -16.10
N HIS A 58 12.92 12.45 -15.42
CA HIS A 58 11.94 13.31 -16.07
C HIS A 58 12.61 14.45 -16.84
N ASP A 59 13.59 15.12 -16.23
CA ASP A 59 14.32 16.24 -16.85
C ASP A 59 15.29 15.77 -17.95
N ASN A 60 15.63 14.47 -17.99
CA ASN A 60 16.54 13.85 -18.97
C ASN A 60 15.90 12.58 -19.57
N PRO A 61 14.93 12.71 -20.49
CA PRO A 61 14.19 11.56 -21.02
C PRO A 61 15.05 10.52 -21.75
N ASP A 62 16.20 10.93 -22.27
CA ASP A 62 17.18 10.06 -22.95
C ASP A 62 18.17 9.39 -21.98
N ALA A 63 18.06 9.64 -20.66
CA ALA A 63 18.92 8.98 -19.69
C ALA A 63 18.69 7.46 -19.71
N PRO A 64 19.79 6.67 -19.65
CA PRO A 64 19.67 5.22 -19.62
C PRO A 64 18.81 4.78 -18.43
N ARG A 65 17.77 4.01 -18.70
CA ARG A 65 16.90 3.40 -17.70
C ARG A 65 16.33 2.09 -18.22
N LYS A 66 15.97 1.22 -17.29
CA LYS A 66 15.18 0.03 -17.57
C LYS A 66 13.69 0.40 -17.60
N HIS A 67 12.90 -0.55 -18.07
CA HIS A 67 11.44 -0.50 -18.04
C HIS A 67 10.96 -1.82 -17.43
N GLY A 68 11.32 -2.00 -16.15
CA GLY A 68 11.09 -3.25 -15.43
C GLY A 68 9.63 -3.68 -15.44
N LYS A 69 9.38 -4.96 -15.65
CA LYS A 69 8.04 -5.54 -15.61
C LYS A 69 7.59 -5.70 -14.17
N VAL A 70 6.41 -5.19 -13.84
CA VAL A 70 5.82 -5.37 -12.51
C VAL A 70 5.18 -6.74 -12.41
N VAL A 71 5.51 -7.48 -11.35
CA VAL A 71 4.80 -8.68 -10.92
C VAL A 71 4.13 -8.40 -9.59
N LEU A 72 2.82 -8.60 -9.53
CA LEU A 72 2.05 -8.35 -8.32
C LEU A 72 1.97 -9.62 -7.47
N VAL A 73 2.48 -9.59 -6.24
CA VAL A 73 2.24 -10.64 -5.24
C VAL A 73 1.07 -10.25 -4.36
N THR A 74 0.03 -11.04 -4.43
CA THR A 74 -1.20 -10.90 -3.66
C THR A 74 -1.59 -12.24 -3.03
N ALA A 75 -2.74 -12.37 -2.40
CA ALA A 75 -3.21 -13.63 -1.84
C ALA A 75 -4.71 -13.81 -2.04
N ASP A 76 -5.23 -14.94 -1.59
CA ASP A 76 -6.65 -15.10 -1.31
C ASP A 76 -7.05 -14.31 -0.05
N THR A 77 -8.35 -14.25 0.21
CA THR A 77 -8.89 -13.65 1.44
C THR A 77 -8.53 -14.54 2.63
N PRO A 78 -7.79 -14.04 3.65
CA PRO A 78 -7.32 -14.86 4.75
C PRO A 78 -8.48 -15.44 5.59
N LEU A 79 -8.30 -16.62 6.14
CA LEU A 79 -9.17 -17.14 7.18
C LEU A 79 -8.95 -16.35 8.48
N LYS A 80 -10.00 -16.19 9.30
CA LYS A 80 -9.92 -15.48 10.59
C LYS A 80 -8.85 -16.02 11.53
N ALA A 81 -8.54 -17.32 11.44
CA ALA A 81 -7.52 -18.00 12.23
C ALA A 81 -6.13 -17.99 11.56
N SER A 82 -6.00 -17.47 10.35
CA SER A 82 -4.75 -17.48 9.59
C SER A 82 -3.72 -16.53 10.20
N ARG A 83 -2.48 -17.01 10.33
CA ARG A 83 -1.33 -16.20 10.74
C ARG A 83 -0.63 -15.48 9.58
N GLY A 84 -1.24 -15.43 8.42
CA GLY A 84 -0.70 -14.88 7.18
C GLY A 84 -0.45 -15.95 6.12
N GLU A 85 -0.59 -15.57 4.86
CA GLU A 85 -0.49 -16.48 3.70
C GLU A 85 0.97 -16.65 3.24
N GLY A 86 1.89 -15.81 3.73
CA GLY A 86 3.31 -15.84 3.38
C GLY A 86 3.68 -15.00 2.16
N LYS A 87 2.95 -13.93 1.85
CA LYS A 87 3.24 -13.03 0.72
C LYS A 87 4.67 -12.48 0.73
N THR A 88 5.13 -11.96 1.87
CA THR A 88 6.49 -11.41 2.00
C THR A 88 7.54 -12.49 1.77
N THR A 89 7.36 -13.67 2.40
CA THR A 89 8.25 -14.83 2.20
C THR A 89 8.26 -15.25 0.72
N THR A 90 7.09 -15.29 0.07
CA THR A 90 6.97 -15.57 -1.38
C THR A 90 7.68 -14.52 -2.21
N THR A 91 7.50 -13.23 -1.92
CA THR A 91 8.14 -12.12 -2.65
C THR A 91 9.66 -12.24 -2.59
N ILE A 92 10.21 -12.50 -1.41
CA ILE A 92 11.65 -12.68 -1.19
C ILE A 92 12.16 -13.95 -1.90
N ALA A 93 11.50 -15.09 -1.72
CA ALA A 93 11.89 -16.32 -2.38
C ALA A 93 11.86 -16.20 -3.92
N LEU A 94 10.88 -15.49 -4.45
CA LEU A 94 10.70 -15.31 -5.89
C LEU A 94 11.81 -14.46 -6.51
N ILE A 95 12.21 -13.35 -5.89
CA ILE A 95 13.33 -12.56 -6.43
C ILE A 95 14.65 -13.34 -6.35
N ASP A 96 14.89 -14.09 -5.29
CA ASP A 96 16.09 -14.93 -5.16
C ASP A 96 16.11 -16.02 -6.25
N ALA A 97 14.98 -16.67 -6.53
CA ALA A 97 14.86 -17.68 -7.58
C ALA A 97 15.06 -17.07 -8.99
N LEU A 98 14.54 -15.86 -9.25
CA LEU A 98 14.72 -15.17 -10.53
C LEU A 98 16.19 -14.75 -10.73
N ARG A 99 16.83 -14.21 -9.70
CA ARG A 99 18.24 -13.81 -9.77
C ARG A 99 19.18 -15.00 -9.91
N ALA A 100 18.87 -16.13 -9.29
CA ALA A 100 19.62 -17.37 -9.49
C ALA A 100 19.59 -17.84 -10.96
N ARG A 101 18.60 -17.45 -11.75
CA ARG A 101 18.50 -17.66 -13.19
C ARG A 101 19.13 -16.53 -14.05
N GLY A 102 19.81 -15.57 -13.42
CA GLY A 102 20.43 -14.45 -14.11
C GLY A 102 19.45 -13.35 -14.52
N ILE A 103 18.21 -13.35 -14.05
CA ILE A 103 17.23 -12.29 -14.28
C ILE A 103 17.46 -11.18 -13.26
N ASP A 104 17.67 -9.94 -13.72
CA ASP A 104 17.80 -8.79 -12.83
C ASP A 104 16.43 -8.43 -12.23
N ALA A 105 16.18 -8.95 -11.04
CA ALA A 105 14.93 -8.79 -10.29
C ALA A 105 15.17 -8.07 -8.96
N ALA A 106 14.19 -7.27 -8.55
CA ALA A 106 14.13 -6.63 -7.25
C ALA A 106 12.73 -6.75 -6.62
N ALA A 107 12.62 -6.59 -5.31
CA ALA A 107 11.32 -6.52 -4.63
C ALA A 107 11.04 -5.10 -4.13
N VAL A 108 9.74 -4.77 -4.07
CA VAL A 108 9.24 -3.59 -3.36
C VAL A 108 8.23 -4.04 -2.31
N LEU A 109 8.59 -3.87 -1.06
CA LEU A 109 7.83 -4.25 0.12
C LEU A 109 7.30 -3.01 0.84
N ARG A 110 6.28 -3.24 1.67
CA ARG A 110 5.74 -2.19 2.55
C ARG A 110 6.42 -2.23 3.91
N GLN A 111 6.67 -1.06 4.49
CA GLN A 111 7.09 -0.94 5.88
C GLN A 111 5.99 -1.51 6.80
N PRO A 112 6.25 -2.46 7.70
CA PRO A 112 5.25 -2.94 8.64
C PRO A 112 4.99 -1.90 9.72
N SER A 113 3.79 -1.90 10.29
CA SER A 113 3.52 -1.15 11.52
C SER A 113 4.19 -1.83 12.70
N MET A 114 5.10 -1.13 13.37
CA MET A 114 5.85 -1.62 14.53
C MET A 114 4.93 -2.20 15.62
N GLY A 115 3.86 -1.51 15.95
CA GLY A 115 2.94 -1.95 17.01
C GLY A 115 2.21 -3.23 16.68
N ILE A 116 1.83 -3.47 15.43
CA ILE A 116 1.18 -4.71 14.99
C ILE A 116 2.18 -5.86 14.94
N THR A 117 3.41 -5.61 14.52
CA THR A 117 4.50 -6.57 14.50
C THR A 117 4.91 -6.96 15.92
N ALA A 118 5.11 -6.01 16.81
CA ALA A 118 5.43 -6.20 18.22
C ALA A 118 4.32 -6.95 18.98
N ALA A 119 3.06 -6.76 18.59
CA ALA A 119 1.92 -7.47 19.14
C ALA A 119 1.80 -8.93 18.67
N GLY A 120 2.67 -9.39 17.77
CA GLY A 120 2.60 -10.73 17.19
C GLY A 120 1.38 -10.98 16.30
N SER A 121 0.62 -9.92 15.97
CA SER A 121 -0.60 -10.02 15.15
C SER A 121 -0.31 -10.20 13.66
N LYS A 122 0.91 -9.84 13.22
CA LYS A 122 1.44 -10.05 11.87
C LYS A 122 2.94 -10.33 11.95
N GLY A 123 3.47 -11.04 10.96
CA GLY A 123 4.89 -11.05 10.68
C GLY A 123 5.38 -9.69 10.20
N GLY A 124 6.68 -9.44 10.30
CA GLY A 124 7.31 -8.27 9.73
C GLY A 124 7.37 -8.31 8.20
N ALA A 125 7.87 -7.24 7.59
CA ALA A 125 8.17 -7.21 6.16
C ALA A 125 9.52 -7.88 5.83
N SER A 126 10.23 -8.41 6.82
CA SER A 126 11.54 -9.03 6.67
C SER A 126 11.50 -10.49 6.22
N GLY A 127 10.29 -11.07 6.02
CA GLY A 127 10.13 -12.49 5.67
C GLY A 127 10.46 -13.43 6.83
N GLY A 128 11.11 -14.55 6.53
CA GLY A 128 11.55 -15.51 7.55
C GLY A 128 12.19 -16.77 6.98
N GLY A 129 12.94 -17.47 7.82
CA GLY A 129 13.70 -18.63 7.40
C GLY A 129 14.74 -18.31 6.33
N LYS A 130 14.85 -19.12 5.28
CA LYS A 130 15.73 -18.86 4.13
C LYS A 130 15.25 -17.71 3.24
N ALA A 131 13.95 -17.39 3.28
CA ALA A 131 13.37 -16.25 2.55
C ALA A 131 13.26 -15.04 3.49
N SER A 132 14.38 -14.46 3.88
CA SER A 132 14.46 -13.33 4.80
C SER A 132 15.37 -12.23 4.30
N LEU A 133 15.16 -11.03 4.84
CA LEU A 133 16.04 -9.88 4.64
C LEU A 133 17.22 -9.94 5.61
N THR A 134 18.33 -9.31 5.23
CA THR A 134 19.37 -8.91 6.16
C THR A 134 18.82 -7.82 7.08
N HIS A 135 19.23 -7.68 8.31
CA HIS A 135 18.76 -6.65 9.26
C HIS A 135 17.24 -6.56 9.45
N PRO A 136 16.55 -7.68 9.74
CA PRO A 136 15.11 -7.69 9.96
C PRO A 136 14.66 -6.70 11.05
N GLU A 137 15.50 -6.46 12.07
CA GLU A 137 15.23 -5.52 13.15
C GLU A 137 15.06 -4.07 12.69
N LEU A 138 15.78 -3.63 11.66
CA LEU A 138 15.64 -2.27 11.12
C LEU A 138 14.30 -2.10 10.38
N ILE A 139 13.85 -3.14 9.72
CA ILE A 139 12.61 -3.14 8.96
C ILE A 139 11.41 -3.36 9.88
N ASP A 140 11.42 -4.42 10.67
CA ASP A 140 10.27 -4.86 11.45
C ASP A 140 9.92 -3.92 12.60
N TRP A 141 10.93 -3.26 13.17
CA TRP A 141 10.73 -2.28 14.25
C TRP A 141 10.59 -0.84 13.77
N GLY A 142 10.55 -0.59 12.45
CA GLY A 142 10.41 0.75 11.91
C GLY A 142 11.62 1.66 12.18
N LEU A 143 12.80 1.09 12.40
CA LEU A 143 14.03 1.85 12.70
C LEU A 143 14.55 2.62 11.48
N CYS A 144 13.98 2.40 10.28
CA CYS A 144 14.19 3.25 9.12
C CYS A 144 13.57 4.65 9.28
N GLY A 145 12.65 4.83 10.23
CA GLY A 145 12.19 6.14 10.70
C GLY A 145 11.01 6.75 9.94
N GLU A 146 10.55 6.20 8.82
CA GLU A 146 9.48 6.80 8.03
C GLU A 146 8.14 6.86 8.78
N MET A 147 7.75 5.78 9.48
CA MET A 147 6.52 5.74 10.28
C MET A 147 6.55 6.77 11.40
N ALA A 148 7.69 6.91 12.08
CA ALA A 148 7.87 7.88 13.17
C ALA A 148 7.78 9.33 12.64
N ALA A 149 8.39 9.62 11.50
CA ALA A 149 8.33 10.95 10.89
C ALA A 149 6.90 11.30 10.43
N ILE A 150 6.20 10.36 9.79
CA ILE A 150 4.79 10.55 9.39
C ILE A 150 3.90 10.74 10.62
N ALA A 151 4.11 9.96 11.70
CA ALA A 151 3.37 10.12 12.94
C ALA A 151 3.61 11.49 13.58
N ALA A 152 4.86 11.95 13.62
CA ALA A 152 5.20 13.27 14.15
C ALA A 152 4.59 14.39 13.31
N ALA A 153 4.67 14.32 11.98
CA ALA A 153 4.09 15.30 11.07
C ALA A 153 2.54 15.34 11.18
N GLN A 154 1.88 14.18 11.23
CA GLN A 154 0.43 14.08 11.41
C GLN A 154 -0.02 14.70 12.75
N ASN A 155 0.69 14.39 13.84
CA ASN A 155 0.37 14.96 15.15
C ASN A 155 0.66 16.46 15.23
N LEU A 156 1.66 16.97 14.50
CA LEU A 156 1.91 18.40 14.37
C LEU A 156 0.77 19.09 13.60
N LEU A 157 0.24 18.48 12.53
CA LEU A 157 -0.95 18.98 11.83
C LEU A 157 -2.14 19.11 12.78
N VAL A 158 -2.39 18.10 13.63
CA VAL A 158 -3.46 18.16 14.65
C VAL A 158 -3.21 19.31 15.62
N SER A 159 -1.97 19.53 16.06
CA SER A 159 -1.64 20.65 16.97
C SER A 159 -1.87 22.02 16.31
N PHE A 160 -1.64 22.15 15.00
CA PHE A 160 -2.02 23.36 14.26
C PHE A 160 -3.54 23.53 14.16
N ALA A 161 -4.29 22.43 13.97
CA ALA A 161 -5.75 22.49 13.98
C ALA A 161 -6.30 22.91 15.35
N GLU A 162 -5.73 22.42 16.46
CA GLU A 162 -6.09 22.85 17.82
C GLU A 162 -5.83 24.36 18.01
N LYS A 163 -4.67 24.84 17.58
CA LYS A 163 -4.38 26.27 17.61
C LYS A 163 -5.40 27.10 16.79
N ALA A 164 -5.83 26.54 15.63
CA ALA A 164 -6.84 27.19 14.80
C ALA A 164 -8.22 27.23 15.50
N VAL A 165 -8.54 26.23 16.36
CA VAL A 165 -9.74 26.28 17.23
C VAL A 165 -9.61 27.40 18.25
N ASP A 166 -8.46 27.54 18.93
CA ASP A 166 -8.21 28.61 19.91
C ASP A 166 -8.30 30.01 19.27
N GLU A 167 -7.88 30.13 18.01
CA GLU A 167 -7.96 31.37 17.22
C GLU A 167 -9.35 31.63 16.62
N GLY A 168 -10.31 30.69 16.80
CA GLY A 168 -11.66 30.79 16.26
C GLY A 168 -11.76 30.60 14.74
N ARG A 169 -10.75 29.99 14.10
CA ARG A 169 -10.72 29.67 12.66
C ARG A 169 -11.42 28.36 12.33
N ILE A 170 -11.46 27.43 13.26
CA ILE A 170 -12.08 26.12 13.17
C ILE A 170 -12.98 25.92 14.40
N ASP A 171 -14.12 25.27 14.21
CA ASP A 171 -15.02 24.87 15.29
C ASP A 171 -14.89 23.37 15.60
N THR A 172 -14.59 22.57 14.56
CA THR A 172 -14.50 21.11 14.66
C THR A 172 -13.25 20.62 13.94
N ILE A 173 -12.44 19.80 14.60
CA ILE A 173 -11.26 19.16 13.99
C ILE A 173 -11.71 17.83 13.34
N LEU A 174 -11.30 17.60 12.09
CA LEU A 174 -11.61 16.37 11.35
C LEU A 174 -10.42 15.41 11.23
N VAL A 175 -9.20 15.89 11.43
CA VAL A 175 -7.96 15.12 11.30
C VAL A 175 -7.64 14.40 12.62
N PRO A 176 -7.52 13.05 12.63
CA PRO A 176 -7.24 12.29 13.85
C PRO A 176 -5.75 12.37 14.24
N ARG A 177 -5.48 12.26 15.54
CA ARG A 177 -4.15 11.92 16.04
C ARG A 177 -3.76 10.51 15.65
N VAL A 178 -2.46 10.25 15.62
CA VAL A 178 -1.94 8.93 15.31
C VAL A 178 -1.00 8.41 16.39
N SER A 179 -0.90 7.08 16.47
CA SER A 179 0.07 6.37 17.30
C SER A 179 0.62 5.17 16.54
N GLU A 180 1.90 4.88 16.69
CA GLU A 180 2.51 3.66 16.16
C GLU A 180 2.18 2.44 17.01
N VAL A 181 1.95 2.62 18.30
CA VAL A 181 1.69 1.52 19.23
C VAL A 181 0.19 1.41 19.48
N PRO A 182 -0.43 0.24 19.21
CA PRO A 182 -1.83 0.04 19.50
C PRO A 182 -2.10 0.07 21.01
N SER A 183 -3.06 0.90 21.41
CA SER A 183 -3.51 1.00 22.79
C SER A 183 -5.02 1.08 22.86
N ARG A 184 -5.63 0.24 23.72
CA ARG A 184 -7.09 0.21 23.88
C ARG A 184 -7.63 1.51 24.48
N SER A 185 -6.85 2.16 25.35
CA SER A 185 -7.22 3.42 25.98
C SER A 185 -7.29 4.58 24.99
N LEU A 186 -6.55 4.48 23.86
CA LEU A 186 -6.53 5.52 22.83
C LEU A 186 -7.68 5.41 21.82
N ARG A 187 -8.55 4.41 21.92
CA ARG A 187 -9.70 4.26 21.00
C ARG A 187 -10.71 5.38 21.12
N SER A 188 -10.83 5.95 22.32
CA SER A 188 -11.62 7.14 22.59
C SER A 188 -10.96 7.85 23.76
N ILE A 189 -10.55 9.07 23.56
CA ILE A 189 -9.94 9.93 24.55
C ILE A 189 -10.75 11.22 24.65
N THR A 190 -10.74 11.85 25.82
CA THR A 190 -11.28 13.18 26.01
C THR A 190 -10.09 14.13 26.13
N VAL A 191 -10.01 15.11 25.24
CA VAL A 191 -8.94 16.11 25.23
C VAL A 191 -9.49 17.41 25.78
N ASP A 192 -8.73 18.04 26.68
CA ASP A 192 -9.00 19.40 27.12
C ASP A 192 -8.57 20.37 26.00
N ALA A 193 -9.53 20.89 25.26
CA ALA A 193 -9.31 21.90 24.23
C ALA A 193 -9.56 23.33 24.77
N GLY A 194 -9.12 23.60 25.98
CA GLY A 194 -9.17 24.91 26.64
C GLY A 194 -10.53 25.25 27.25
N LYS A 195 -11.56 25.50 26.48
CA LYS A 195 -12.91 25.85 26.98
C LYS A 195 -13.88 24.68 27.01
N ASN A 196 -13.63 23.62 26.25
CA ASN A 196 -14.51 22.47 26.11
C ASN A 196 -13.68 21.18 26.01
N ASN A 197 -14.16 20.13 26.68
CA ASN A 197 -13.63 18.78 26.49
C ASN A 197 -14.15 18.20 25.17
N VAL A 198 -13.24 17.78 24.28
CA VAL A 198 -13.58 17.18 23.00
C VAL A 198 -13.23 15.69 23.03
N ALA A 199 -14.16 14.86 22.59
CA ALA A 199 -13.89 13.43 22.39
C ALA A 199 -13.13 13.22 21.07
N GLU A 200 -11.93 12.65 21.15
CA GLU A 200 -11.10 12.34 19.99
C GLU A 200 -10.87 10.84 19.85
N LYS A 201 -10.53 10.43 18.65
CA LYS A 201 -10.07 9.08 18.34
C LYS A 201 -8.61 9.15 17.89
N VAL A 202 -7.79 8.26 18.44
CA VAL A 202 -6.44 8.03 17.94
C VAL A 202 -6.46 6.82 17.02
N VAL A 203 -5.84 6.94 15.85
CA VAL A 203 -5.72 5.86 14.88
C VAL A 203 -4.26 5.45 14.73
N LEU A 204 -3.99 4.30 14.08
CA LEU A 204 -2.61 3.94 13.76
C LEU A 204 -2.09 4.76 12.57
N THR A 205 -0.82 5.15 12.59
CA THR A 205 -0.16 5.91 11.51
C THR A 205 -0.42 5.35 10.10
N PRO A 206 -0.39 4.01 9.87
CA PRO A 206 -0.73 3.42 8.57
C PRO A 206 -2.16 3.69 8.06
N THR A 207 -3.03 4.24 8.89
CA THR A 207 -4.42 4.56 8.51
C THR A 207 -4.63 6.06 8.25
N SER A 208 -3.61 6.88 8.48
CA SER A 208 -3.71 8.34 8.32
C SER A 208 -3.79 8.76 6.85
N GLU A 209 -4.42 9.91 6.62
CA GLU A 209 -4.43 10.54 5.30
C GLU A 209 -3.01 10.93 4.85
N LEU A 210 -2.16 11.40 5.77
CA LEU A 210 -0.78 11.75 5.48
C LEU A 210 0.04 10.55 4.96
N MET A 211 -0.17 9.34 5.51
CA MET A 211 0.42 8.11 4.98
C MET A 211 -0.02 7.86 3.53
N GLN A 212 -1.29 8.08 3.21
CA GLN A 212 -1.83 7.90 1.86
C GLN A 212 -1.24 8.93 0.90
N ILE A 213 -1.08 10.18 1.34
CA ILE A 213 -0.41 11.24 0.58
C ILE A 213 1.03 10.84 0.23
N VAL A 214 1.82 10.41 1.22
CA VAL A 214 3.21 9.96 0.99
C VAL A 214 3.27 8.79 0.00
N VAL A 215 2.34 7.84 0.10
CA VAL A 215 2.32 6.66 -0.78
C VAL A 215 2.01 7.01 -2.23
N LEU A 216 1.12 7.97 -2.47
CA LEU A 216 0.64 8.32 -3.81
C LEU A 216 1.44 9.46 -4.47
N SER A 217 2.30 10.15 -3.73
CA SER A 217 3.05 11.31 -4.25
C SER A 217 4.38 10.92 -4.90
N ARG A 218 4.80 11.72 -5.88
CA ARG A 218 6.03 11.54 -6.66
C ARG A 218 7.05 12.66 -6.48
N SER A 219 6.69 13.69 -5.70
CA SER A 219 7.60 14.81 -5.37
C SER A 219 7.24 15.43 -4.02
N MET A 220 8.18 16.21 -3.47
CA MET A 220 7.93 16.99 -2.25
C MET A 220 6.92 18.12 -2.49
N ASP A 221 6.93 18.69 -3.70
CA ASP A 221 5.97 19.74 -4.07
C ASP A 221 4.54 19.16 -4.08
N GLU A 222 4.36 17.97 -4.68
CA GLU A 222 3.08 17.26 -4.66
C GLU A 222 2.62 16.92 -3.23
N ILE A 223 3.53 16.50 -2.34
CA ILE A 223 3.19 16.29 -0.93
C ILE A 223 2.72 17.58 -0.29
N GLY A 224 3.43 18.69 -0.53
CA GLY A 224 3.05 20.01 0.00
C GLY A 224 1.66 20.44 -0.48
N GLU A 225 1.38 20.32 -1.77
CA GLU A 225 0.06 20.64 -2.36
C GLU A 225 -1.06 19.78 -1.76
N ARG A 226 -0.82 18.46 -1.64
CA ARG A 226 -1.78 17.53 -1.05
C ARG A 226 -2.02 17.79 0.43
N VAL A 227 -0.99 18.08 1.22
CA VAL A 227 -1.14 18.45 2.64
C VAL A 227 -1.89 19.79 2.76
N ALA A 228 -1.63 20.76 1.85
CA ALA A 228 -2.41 21.99 1.81
C ALA A 228 -3.91 21.74 1.58
N ALA A 229 -4.24 20.76 0.75
CA ALA A 229 -5.61 20.40 0.40
C ALA A 229 -6.33 19.55 1.47
N MET A 230 -5.60 18.99 2.46
CA MET A 230 -6.24 18.28 3.58
C MET A 230 -7.22 19.18 4.32
N ILE A 231 -8.42 18.67 4.60
CA ILE A 231 -9.41 19.39 5.41
C ILE A 231 -9.06 19.21 6.88
N ALA A 232 -8.59 20.29 7.51
CA ALA A 232 -8.23 20.32 8.92
C ALA A 232 -9.45 20.21 9.83
N GLY A 233 -10.54 20.84 9.42
CA GLY A 233 -11.77 20.92 10.19
C GLY A 233 -12.85 21.73 9.49
N THR A 234 -13.86 22.17 10.24
CA THR A 234 -14.93 23.03 9.73
C THR A 234 -15.08 24.30 10.56
N LYS A 235 -15.53 25.36 9.92
CA LYS A 235 -15.97 26.61 10.56
C LYS A 235 -17.38 26.95 10.08
N ASP A 236 -18.32 27.04 11.01
CA ASP A 236 -19.74 27.26 10.70
C ASP A 236 -20.32 26.26 9.65
N GLY A 237 -19.77 25.03 9.66
CA GLY A 237 -20.11 23.97 8.72
C GLY A 237 -19.26 23.95 7.42
N GLU A 238 -18.55 25.02 7.10
CA GLU A 238 -17.70 25.11 5.91
C GLU A 238 -16.31 24.49 6.15
N PRO A 239 -15.72 23.76 5.17
CA PRO A 239 -14.40 23.15 5.30
C PRO A 239 -13.29 24.19 5.37
N VAL A 240 -12.33 23.96 6.26
CA VAL A 240 -11.10 24.74 6.37
C VAL A 240 -9.91 23.81 6.09
N LYS A 241 -9.09 24.17 5.10
CA LYS A 241 -7.92 23.40 4.70
C LYS A 241 -6.68 23.86 5.48
N PHE A 242 -5.69 22.96 5.62
CA PHE A 242 -4.43 23.35 6.25
C PHE A 242 -3.73 24.47 5.50
N GLY A 243 -3.78 24.50 4.17
CA GLY A 243 -3.21 25.56 3.34
C GLY A 243 -3.77 26.96 3.61
N ASP A 244 -4.95 27.06 4.25
CA ASP A 244 -5.60 28.33 4.53
C ASP A 244 -4.98 29.06 5.74
N PHE A 245 -4.20 28.35 6.60
CA PHE A 245 -3.75 28.94 7.86
C PHE A 245 -2.37 28.50 8.37
N ILE A 246 -1.71 27.52 7.70
CA ILE A 246 -0.35 27.13 8.10
C ILE A 246 0.63 27.27 6.95
N ASP A 247 1.89 27.52 7.31
CA ASP A 247 3.03 27.45 6.41
C ASP A 247 3.56 26.01 6.42
N LEU A 248 3.42 25.33 5.30
CA LEU A 248 3.60 23.87 5.17
C LEU A 248 5.06 23.41 5.16
N TRP A 249 6.04 24.32 5.02
CA TRP A 249 7.45 23.93 4.93
C TRP A 249 7.91 23.09 6.12
N ARG A 250 7.33 23.31 7.33
CA ARG A 250 7.66 22.51 8.52
C ARG A 250 7.26 21.06 8.37
N ILE A 251 6.11 20.81 7.76
CA ILE A 251 5.60 19.45 7.50
C ILE A 251 6.45 18.76 6.44
N THR A 252 6.74 19.46 5.33
CA THR A 252 7.56 18.90 4.26
C THR A 252 8.99 18.63 4.71
N ASP A 253 9.60 19.53 5.53
CA ASP A 253 10.92 19.31 6.11
C ASP A 253 10.96 18.08 7.03
N MET A 254 9.92 17.86 7.85
CA MET A 254 9.82 16.66 8.69
C MET A 254 9.69 15.38 7.87
N LEU A 255 9.10 15.46 6.67
CA LEU A 255 8.93 14.31 5.78
C LEU A 255 10.12 14.09 4.84
N ALA A 256 11.09 14.98 4.76
CA ALA A 256 12.17 14.95 3.78
C ALA A 256 13.01 13.66 3.78
N ASP A 257 13.13 12.99 4.94
CA ASP A 257 13.77 11.67 5.03
C ASP A 257 12.77 10.51 4.99
N ALA A 258 11.52 10.75 5.40
CA ALA A 258 10.43 9.77 5.37
C ALA A 258 10.03 9.35 3.95
N VAL A 259 10.25 10.21 2.95
CA VAL A 259 9.91 9.97 1.55
C VAL A 259 10.98 9.20 0.77
N LYS A 260 12.08 8.83 1.44
CA LYS A 260 13.18 8.09 0.83
C LYS A 260 13.02 6.60 1.08
N PRO A 261 12.82 5.76 0.04
CA PRO A 261 12.81 4.31 0.20
C PRO A 261 14.06 3.80 0.91
N ALA A 262 13.86 2.83 1.81
CA ALA A 262 14.97 2.07 2.36
C ALA A 262 15.35 0.96 1.38
N LEU A 263 16.63 0.90 0.97
CA LEU A 263 17.20 -0.20 0.21
C LEU A 263 17.92 -1.15 1.17
N THR A 264 17.57 -2.40 1.09
CA THR A 264 18.20 -3.53 1.78
C THR A 264 18.36 -4.69 0.79
N GLU A 265 18.76 -5.85 1.27
CA GLU A 265 18.90 -7.06 0.47
C GLU A 265 18.36 -8.29 1.20
N THR A 266 18.07 -9.34 0.44
CA THR A 266 17.80 -10.67 1.01
C THR A 266 19.09 -11.27 1.55
N VAL A 267 18.99 -12.32 2.37
CA VAL A 267 20.16 -13.09 2.82
C VAL A 267 20.97 -13.69 1.66
N ASN A 268 20.41 -13.72 0.47
CA ASN A 268 21.06 -14.18 -0.77
C ASN A 268 21.54 -13.00 -1.67
N GLY A 269 21.49 -11.75 -1.18
CA GLY A 269 22.00 -10.57 -1.87
C GLY A 269 21.08 -10.00 -2.94
N SER A 270 19.79 -10.35 -2.97
CA SER A 270 18.82 -9.75 -3.90
C SER A 270 18.31 -8.40 -3.37
N PRO A 271 18.23 -7.34 -4.21
CA PRO A 271 17.85 -6.00 -3.77
C PRO A 271 16.37 -5.90 -3.41
N VAL A 272 16.08 -5.23 -2.29
CA VAL A 272 14.73 -5.01 -1.77
C VAL A 272 14.54 -3.56 -1.37
N TYR A 273 13.52 -2.93 -1.90
CA TYR A 273 13.07 -1.59 -1.52
C TYR A 273 11.94 -1.72 -0.51
N VAL A 274 12.03 -1.03 0.62
CA VAL A 274 10.98 -1.03 1.64
C VAL A 274 10.51 0.40 1.83
N HIS A 275 9.24 0.68 1.52
CA HIS A 275 8.71 2.03 1.66
C HIS A 275 7.20 2.09 1.65
N GLY A 276 6.64 2.94 2.56
CA GLY A 276 5.19 3.07 2.77
C GLY A 276 4.61 1.86 3.51
N GLY A 277 3.59 2.07 4.29
CA GLY A 277 3.01 0.99 5.09
C GLY A 277 1.52 1.12 5.37
N PRO A 278 0.70 1.64 4.42
CA PRO A 278 -0.73 1.76 4.66
C PRO A 278 -1.39 0.40 4.79
N PHE A 279 -2.40 0.29 5.66
CA PHE A 279 -3.15 -0.96 5.80
C PHE A 279 -4.15 -1.14 4.65
N ALA A 280 -4.20 -2.33 4.06
CA ALA A 280 -5.06 -2.61 2.92
C ALA A 280 -6.56 -2.75 3.26
N ASN A 281 -6.91 -2.99 4.51
CA ASN A 281 -8.31 -3.14 4.95
C ASN A 281 -8.99 -1.82 5.34
N VAL A 282 -8.21 -0.78 5.63
CA VAL A 282 -8.72 0.54 6.06
C VAL A 282 -8.10 1.69 5.29
N SER A 283 -7.15 1.41 4.39
CA SER A 283 -6.43 2.36 3.56
C SER A 283 -6.06 1.70 2.23
N ILE A 284 -5.03 2.18 1.54
CA ILE A 284 -4.68 1.74 0.18
C ILE A 284 -3.79 0.48 0.12
N GLY A 285 -3.06 0.14 1.16
CA GLY A 285 -2.39 -1.17 1.32
C GLY A 285 -1.34 -1.55 0.28
N ILE A 286 -0.68 -0.57 -0.33
CA ILE A 286 0.34 -0.72 -1.38
C ILE A 286 1.64 -0.02 -0.95
N PRO A 287 2.81 -0.38 -1.50
CA PRO A 287 4.03 0.41 -1.33
C PRO A 287 3.92 1.76 -2.05
N THR A 288 4.86 2.66 -1.81
CA THR A 288 4.87 3.98 -2.46
C THR A 288 5.09 3.87 -3.96
N LEU A 289 4.38 4.70 -4.74
CA LEU A 289 4.51 4.74 -6.19
C LEU A 289 5.96 5.02 -6.59
N VAL A 290 6.62 5.96 -5.93
CA VAL A 290 8.00 6.33 -6.23
C VAL A 290 8.99 5.18 -6.03
N SER A 291 8.79 4.30 -5.03
CA SER A 291 9.67 3.15 -4.83
C SER A 291 9.53 2.10 -5.93
N VAL A 292 8.31 1.90 -6.44
CA VAL A 292 8.07 0.99 -7.56
C VAL A 292 8.63 1.56 -8.87
N GLU A 293 8.41 2.85 -9.13
CA GLU A 293 8.94 3.53 -10.32
C GLU A 293 10.48 3.56 -10.31
N LEU A 294 11.10 3.82 -9.17
CA LEU A 294 12.54 3.73 -8.99
C LEU A 294 13.06 2.32 -9.30
N ALA A 295 12.44 1.29 -8.72
CA ALA A 295 12.83 -0.09 -8.96
C ALA A 295 12.66 -0.49 -10.43
N CYS A 296 11.56 -0.09 -11.10
CA CYS A 296 11.34 -0.32 -12.53
C CYS A 296 12.35 0.40 -13.43
N ALA A 297 12.87 1.54 -13.00
CA ALA A 297 13.90 2.26 -13.74
C ALA A 297 15.29 1.60 -13.62
N LEU A 298 15.51 0.73 -12.63
CA LEU A 298 16.79 0.12 -12.29
C LEU A 298 16.87 -1.39 -12.58
N HIS A 299 15.73 -2.10 -12.59
CA HIS A 299 15.67 -3.57 -12.71
C HIS A 299 14.76 -4.02 -13.86
N ASP A 300 14.96 -5.24 -14.38
CA ASP A 300 14.16 -5.81 -15.48
C ASP A 300 12.82 -6.38 -14.99
N VAL A 301 12.79 -6.88 -13.74
CA VAL A 301 11.58 -7.42 -13.10
C VAL A 301 11.47 -6.83 -11.69
N VAL A 302 10.29 -6.36 -11.34
CA VAL A 302 10.00 -5.78 -10.02
C VAL A 302 8.82 -6.50 -9.38
N ILE A 303 9.08 -7.21 -8.30
CA ILE A 303 8.05 -7.91 -7.54
C ILE A 303 7.46 -6.96 -6.49
N VAL A 304 6.17 -6.66 -6.61
CA VAL A 304 5.46 -5.71 -5.75
C VAL A 304 4.50 -6.45 -4.83
N GLU A 305 4.63 -6.30 -3.52
CA GLU A 305 3.71 -6.88 -2.56
C GLU A 305 2.50 -5.98 -2.31
N ALA A 306 1.28 -6.50 -2.52
CA ALA A 306 0.03 -5.87 -2.13
C ALA A 306 -0.57 -6.53 -0.87
N GLY A 307 -1.17 -5.72 0.01
CA GLY A 307 -1.70 -6.22 1.29
C GLY A 307 -2.96 -7.08 1.15
N TYR A 308 -3.02 -8.19 1.88
CA TYR A 308 -4.13 -9.15 1.85
C TYR A 308 -4.38 -9.73 0.44
N GLY A 309 -5.65 -9.87 0.03
CA GLY A 309 -6.07 -10.49 -1.20
C GLY A 309 -6.29 -9.52 -2.38
N THR A 310 -6.72 -10.09 -3.52
CA THR A 310 -7.06 -9.30 -4.70
C THR A 310 -8.26 -8.39 -4.46
N ASP A 311 -9.04 -8.68 -3.46
CA ASP A 311 -10.19 -7.93 -2.96
C ASP A 311 -9.80 -6.76 -2.03
N ALA A 312 -8.51 -6.60 -1.73
CA ALA A 312 -8.00 -5.59 -0.81
C ALA A 312 -6.82 -4.79 -1.41
N GLY A 313 -5.56 -5.14 -1.11
CA GLY A 313 -4.40 -4.39 -1.58
C GLY A 313 -4.22 -4.43 -3.09
N ALA A 314 -4.41 -5.58 -3.73
CA ALA A 314 -4.33 -5.67 -5.18
C ALA A 314 -5.46 -4.91 -5.88
N GLN A 315 -6.68 -4.88 -5.31
CA GLN A 315 -7.74 -3.99 -5.79
C GLN A 315 -7.29 -2.53 -5.82
N LYS A 316 -6.65 -2.05 -4.74
CA LYS A 316 -6.16 -0.66 -4.68
C LYS A 316 -4.97 -0.43 -5.62
N TRP A 317 -4.10 -1.43 -5.80
CA TRP A 317 -3.04 -1.31 -6.80
C TRP A 317 -3.63 -1.12 -8.21
N LEU A 318 -4.58 -1.96 -8.60
CA LEU A 318 -5.18 -1.95 -9.93
C LEU A 318 -6.10 -0.74 -10.14
N ASP A 319 -7.05 -0.53 -9.22
CA ASP A 319 -8.12 0.45 -9.41
C ASP A 319 -7.75 1.87 -8.94
N ILE A 320 -6.75 2.01 -8.06
CA ILE A 320 -6.27 3.34 -7.63
C ILE A 320 -4.91 3.63 -8.27
N ALA A 321 -3.85 2.90 -7.88
CA ALA A 321 -2.51 3.23 -8.32
C ALA A 321 -2.36 3.18 -9.86
N CYS A 322 -2.79 2.09 -10.50
CA CYS A 322 -2.68 1.96 -11.95
C CYS A 322 -3.70 2.83 -12.68
N ARG A 323 -4.97 2.73 -12.32
CA ARG A 323 -6.07 3.37 -13.05
C ARG A 323 -6.10 4.88 -12.87
N GLU A 324 -5.95 5.37 -11.63
CA GLU A 324 -6.15 6.79 -11.31
C GLU A 324 -4.83 7.56 -11.17
N TYR A 325 -3.75 6.89 -10.79
CA TYR A 325 -2.44 7.53 -10.57
C TYR A 325 -1.38 7.11 -11.59
N GLY A 326 -1.74 6.33 -12.62
CA GLY A 326 -0.87 5.99 -13.72
C GLY A 326 0.34 5.11 -13.36
N ALA A 327 0.26 4.35 -12.26
CA ALA A 327 1.26 3.34 -11.95
C ALA A 327 1.26 2.24 -13.02
N GLN A 328 2.38 1.55 -13.13
CA GLN A 328 2.53 0.49 -14.12
C GLN A 328 1.62 -0.70 -13.81
N TRP A 329 0.85 -1.16 -14.81
CA TRP A 329 0.05 -2.37 -14.72
C TRP A 329 0.95 -3.60 -14.60
N PRO A 330 0.55 -4.60 -13.78
CA PRO A 330 1.31 -5.84 -13.64
C PRO A 330 1.34 -6.65 -14.94
N SER A 331 2.52 -7.13 -15.32
CA SER A 331 2.70 -8.06 -16.44
C SER A 331 2.37 -9.51 -16.07
N ALA A 332 2.33 -9.81 -14.78
CA ALA A 332 1.88 -11.08 -14.21
C ALA A 332 1.53 -10.87 -12.73
N ALA A 333 0.85 -11.83 -12.14
CA ALA A 333 0.59 -11.86 -10.71
C ALA A 333 0.82 -13.26 -10.12
N VAL A 334 1.18 -13.29 -8.83
CA VAL A 334 1.24 -14.52 -8.03
C VAL A 334 0.18 -14.40 -6.94
N VAL A 335 -0.74 -15.35 -6.91
CA VAL A 335 -1.81 -15.43 -5.91
C VAL A 335 -1.41 -16.48 -4.87
N VAL A 336 -1.06 -16.00 -3.69
CA VAL A 336 -0.54 -16.83 -2.60
C VAL A 336 -1.69 -17.38 -1.75
N THR A 337 -1.64 -18.66 -1.43
CA THR A 337 -2.52 -19.30 -0.45
C THR A 337 -1.73 -20.26 0.43
N ARG A 338 -2.39 -20.86 1.40
CA ARG A 338 -1.83 -21.92 2.25
C ARG A 338 -2.54 -23.24 1.99
N ALA A 339 -1.81 -24.33 2.12
CA ALA A 339 -2.39 -25.68 2.00
C ALA A 339 -3.61 -25.85 2.92
N SER A 340 -3.52 -25.38 4.16
CA SER A 340 -4.62 -25.42 5.12
C SER A 340 -5.89 -24.68 4.67
N THR A 341 -5.77 -23.63 3.85
CA THR A 341 -6.95 -22.87 3.37
C THR A 341 -7.83 -23.72 2.47
N TRP A 342 -7.20 -24.50 1.58
CA TRP A 342 -7.96 -25.38 0.68
C TRP A 342 -8.53 -26.62 1.38
N ARG A 343 -7.84 -27.10 2.44
CA ARG A 343 -8.23 -28.29 3.20
C ARG A 343 -9.30 -28.02 4.25
N ASP A 344 -9.09 -26.98 5.07
CA ASP A 344 -9.81 -26.82 6.34
C ASP A 344 -11.16 -26.09 6.17
N ASP A 345 -11.39 -25.43 5.03
CA ASP A 345 -12.61 -24.67 4.80
C ASP A 345 -13.12 -24.75 3.34
N PRO A 346 -13.66 -25.90 2.94
CA PRO A 346 -14.12 -26.13 1.56
C PRO A 346 -15.28 -25.19 1.15
N GLU A 347 -16.06 -24.68 2.12
CA GLU A 347 -17.13 -23.72 1.83
C GLU A 347 -16.60 -22.37 1.34
N LEU A 348 -15.35 -22.05 1.64
CA LEU A 348 -14.68 -20.85 1.20
C LEU A 348 -13.73 -21.08 0.01
N ALA A 349 -13.63 -22.30 -0.49
CA ALA A 349 -12.73 -22.67 -1.60
C ALA A 349 -13.03 -21.88 -2.90
N TRP A 350 -14.26 -21.43 -3.12
CA TRP A 350 -14.66 -20.61 -4.27
C TRP A 350 -13.89 -19.27 -4.36
N ARG A 351 -13.39 -18.74 -3.24
CA ARG A 351 -12.69 -17.44 -3.20
C ARG A 351 -11.40 -17.48 -4.00
N TYR A 352 -10.67 -18.58 -3.94
CA TYR A 352 -9.36 -18.65 -4.60
C TYR A 352 -9.44 -18.60 -6.13
N PRO A 353 -10.26 -19.42 -6.81
CA PRO A 353 -10.50 -19.27 -8.25
C PRO A 353 -10.99 -17.88 -8.63
N PHE A 354 -11.87 -17.29 -7.82
CA PHE A 354 -12.34 -15.92 -8.05
C PHE A 354 -11.18 -14.91 -8.06
N HIS A 355 -10.22 -15.01 -7.14
CA HIS A 355 -9.06 -14.14 -7.11
C HIS A 355 -8.17 -14.28 -8.34
N VAL A 356 -7.97 -15.50 -8.83
CA VAL A 356 -7.21 -15.79 -10.05
C VAL A 356 -7.94 -15.25 -11.28
N ASP A 357 -9.22 -15.61 -11.44
CA ASP A 357 -10.07 -15.22 -12.57
C ASP A 357 -10.19 -13.68 -12.71
N ARG A 358 -10.28 -12.97 -11.58
CA ARG A 358 -10.29 -11.51 -11.59
C ARG A 358 -9.05 -10.90 -12.24
N LEU A 359 -7.87 -11.44 -11.99
CA LEU A 359 -6.63 -10.94 -12.57
C LEU A 359 -6.56 -11.30 -14.06
N GLU A 360 -6.95 -12.52 -14.42
CA GLU A 360 -6.95 -12.96 -15.82
C GLU A 360 -7.97 -12.19 -16.67
N LYS A 361 -9.11 -11.78 -16.13
CA LYS A 361 -10.07 -10.87 -16.78
C LYS A 361 -9.51 -9.47 -17.06
N LEU A 362 -8.42 -9.11 -16.42
CA LEU A 362 -7.68 -7.87 -16.66
C LEU A 362 -6.44 -8.09 -17.54
N ASP A 363 -6.37 -9.22 -18.26
CA ASP A 363 -5.22 -9.65 -19.07
C ASP A 363 -3.91 -9.77 -18.25
N ILE A 364 -4.00 -10.05 -16.95
CA ILE A 364 -2.86 -10.25 -16.05
C ILE A 364 -2.74 -11.76 -15.78
N PRO A 365 -1.77 -12.47 -16.40
CA PRO A 365 -1.54 -13.87 -16.11
C PRO A 365 -1.32 -14.12 -14.63
N ALA A 366 -2.16 -14.95 -14.01
CA ALA A 366 -2.12 -15.23 -12.58
C ALA A 366 -1.58 -16.65 -12.31
N PHE A 367 -0.59 -16.72 -11.42
CA PHE A 367 0.06 -17.97 -11.02
C PHE A 367 -0.36 -18.32 -9.59
N PRO A 368 -1.03 -19.47 -9.40
CA PRO A 368 -1.29 -20.00 -8.07
C PRO A 368 0.01 -20.38 -7.36
N LEU A 369 0.13 -19.97 -6.09
CA LEU A 369 1.22 -20.41 -5.24
C LEU A 369 0.68 -20.88 -3.88
N VAL A 370 1.01 -22.12 -3.52
CA VAL A 370 0.59 -22.72 -2.25
C VAL A 370 1.78 -22.85 -1.31
N ASN A 371 1.78 -22.09 -0.23
CA ASN A 371 2.76 -22.19 0.83
C ASN A 371 2.45 -23.38 1.74
N LEU A 372 3.46 -24.22 1.91
CA LEU A 372 3.47 -25.33 2.86
C LEU A 372 4.12 -24.92 4.16
N TRP A 373 3.73 -25.59 5.24
CA TRP A 373 4.43 -25.59 6.51
C TRP A 373 5.18 -26.91 6.69
N ASP A 374 6.06 -26.95 7.70
CA ASP A 374 6.80 -28.17 7.99
C ASP A 374 5.86 -29.35 8.25
N GLY A 375 6.10 -30.45 7.57
CA GLY A 375 5.29 -31.67 7.65
C GLY A 375 4.08 -31.70 6.70
N GLU A 376 3.93 -30.75 5.78
CA GLU A 376 2.84 -30.73 4.78
C GLU A 376 3.29 -31.18 3.37
N ASP A 377 4.54 -31.61 3.20
CA ASP A 377 5.09 -32.00 1.87
C ASP A 377 4.37 -33.20 1.24
N ASP A 378 3.80 -34.08 2.03
CA ASP A 378 3.00 -35.23 1.59
C ASP A 378 1.65 -34.85 0.97
N GLN A 379 1.20 -33.62 1.16
CA GLN A 379 -0.06 -33.09 0.62
C GLN A 379 0.08 -32.58 -0.83
N ILE A 380 1.29 -32.45 -1.37
CA ILE A 380 1.53 -31.90 -2.71
C ILE A 380 0.66 -32.57 -3.80
N PRO A 381 0.52 -33.91 -3.88
CA PRO A 381 -0.33 -34.55 -4.90
C PRO A 381 -1.80 -34.12 -4.77
N GLU A 382 -2.35 -34.08 -3.55
CA GLU A 382 -3.74 -33.67 -3.29
C GLU A 382 -3.99 -32.19 -3.63
N LEU A 383 -3.00 -31.31 -3.35
CA LEU A 383 -3.08 -29.90 -3.69
C LEU A 383 -3.10 -29.68 -5.20
N ARG A 384 -2.33 -30.45 -5.99
CA ARG A 384 -2.37 -30.41 -7.46
C ARG A 384 -3.71 -30.91 -8.00
N GLU A 385 -4.25 -31.99 -7.45
CA GLU A 385 -5.60 -32.48 -7.79
C GLU A 385 -6.67 -31.43 -7.46
N THR A 386 -6.54 -30.75 -6.32
CA THR A 386 -7.45 -29.68 -5.94
C THR A 386 -7.36 -28.50 -6.91
N ALA A 387 -6.16 -28.09 -7.30
CA ALA A 387 -5.97 -27.03 -8.30
C ALA A 387 -6.61 -27.42 -9.65
N ALA A 388 -6.39 -28.64 -10.11
CA ALA A 388 -7.00 -29.14 -11.34
C ALA A 388 -8.54 -29.17 -11.27
N ARG A 389 -9.11 -29.57 -10.13
CA ARG A 389 -10.57 -29.55 -9.90
C ARG A 389 -11.14 -28.12 -9.89
N LEU A 390 -10.35 -27.14 -9.46
CA LEU A 390 -10.69 -25.72 -9.45
C LEU A 390 -10.36 -25.02 -10.78
N GLU A 391 -9.95 -25.78 -11.81
CA GLU A 391 -9.59 -25.28 -13.15
C GLU A 391 -8.46 -24.22 -13.13
N LEU A 392 -7.56 -24.32 -12.16
CA LEU A 392 -6.42 -23.43 -12.02
C LEU A 392 -5.22 -23.94 -12.84
N ARG A 393 -4.30 -23.02 -13.17
CA ARG A 393 -2.95 -23.41 -13.65
C ARG A 393 -2.29 -24.33 -12.62
N ASP A 394 -1.34 -25.16 -13.08
CA ASP A 394 -0.54 -25.98 -12.16
C ASP A 394 0.15 -25.08 -11.13
N PRO A 395 -0.12 -25.24 -9.83
CA PRO A 395 0.37 -24.33 -8.81
C PRO A 395 1.85 -24.53 -8.52
N ILE A 396 2.53 -23.46 -8.20
CA ILE A 396 3.81 -23.49 -7.53
C ILE A 396 3.55 -23.90 -6.07
N ILE A 397 4.17 -24.98 -5.59
CA ILE A 397 3.93 -25.50 -4.24
C ILE A 397 5.27 -25.69 -3.52
N GLY A 398 5.42 -25.12 -2.33
CA GLY A 398 6.65 -25.31 -1.55
C GLY A 398 6.62 -24.70 -0.18
N ASN A 399 7.52 -25.16 0.68
CA ASN A 399 7.79 -24.56 1.98
C ASN A 399 8.84 -23.44 1.82
N LEU A 400 8.41 -22.24 1.44
CA LEU A 400 9.31 -21.13 1.14
C LEU A 400 10.04 -20.59 2.38
N TYR A 401 9.52 -20.82 3.56
CA TYR A 401 10.22 -20.48 4.81
C TYR A 401 11.45 -21.37 5.01
N ARG A 402 11.31 -22.69 4.76
CA ARG A 402 12.38 -23.68 4.88
C ARG A 402 13.37 -23.62 3.72
N ASP A 403 12.87 -23.51 2.49
CA ASP A 403 13.64 -23.75 1.28
C ASP A 403 14.06 -22.47 0.54
N GLY A 404 13.41 -21.33 0.83
CA GLY A 404 13.70 -20.04 0.17
C GLY A 404 13.47 -20.09 -1.33
N GLY A 405 14.26 -19.34 -2.09
CA GLY A 405 14.22 -19.32 -3.56
C GLY A 405 14.62 -20.64 -4.21
N GLU A 406 15.42 -21.46 -3.55
CA GLU A 406 15.79 -22.80 -4.03
C GLU A 406 14.55 -23.69 -4.19
N GLY A 407 13.57 -23.58 -3.28
CA GLY A 407 12.31 -24.33 -3.33
C GLY A 407 11.42 -24.01 -4.55
N LEU A 408 11.73 -22.95 -5.28
CA LEU A 408 11.02 -22.54 -6.50
C LEU A 408 11.73 -22.94 -7.79
N SER A 409 13.01 -23.37 -7.72
CA SER A 409 13.88 -23.50 -8.91
C SER A 409 13.32 -24.37 -10.01
N ASP A 410 12.64 -25.45 -9.69
CA ASP A 410 12.13 -26.41 -10.68
C ASP A 410 10.67 -26.12 -11.10
N GLN A 411 10.05 -25.07 -10.55
CA GLN A 411 8.62 -24.80 -10.71
C GLN A 411 8.30 -23.47 -11.40
N ILE A 412 9.28 -22.55 -11.55
CA ILE A 412 9.03 -21.22 -12.09
C ILE A 412 9.33 -21.06 -13.59
N ASP A 413 9.63 -22.13 -14.34
CA ASP A 413 9.93 -22.01 -15.77
C ASP A 413 8.75 -21.42 -16.55
N ALA A 414 7.54 -21.93 -16.34
CA ALA A 414 6.34 -21.39 -16.97
C ALA A 414 6.07 -19.92 -16.58
N PHE A 415 6.41 -19.53 -15.36
CA PHE A 415 6.32 -18.15 -14.91
C PHE A 415 7.35 -17.25 -15.62
N VAL A 416 8.59 -17.71 -15.74
CA VAL A 416 9.67 -17.00 -16.47
C VAL A 416 9.33 -16.87 -17.96
N ASP A 417 8.79 -17.91 -18.57
CA ASP A 417 8.35 -17.89 -19.97
C ASP A 417 7.25 -16.83 -20.20
N VAL A 418 6.26 -16.79 -19.31
CA VAL A 418 5.20 -15.78 -19.38
C VAL A 418 5.79 -14.38 -19.19
N LEU A 419 6.66 -14.16 -18.20
CA LEU A 419 7.31 -12.87 -17.98
C LEU A 419 8.14 -12.44 -19.19
N SER A 420 8.87 -13.35 -19.82
CA SER A 420 9.71 -13.08 -20.99
C SER A 420 8.87 -12.58 -22.16
N ASN A 421 7.70 -13.18 -22.38
CA ASN A 421 6.80 -12.91 -23.49
C ASN A 421 5.68 -11.90 -23.15
N ALA A 422 5.50 -11.52 -21.89
CA ALA A 422 4.44 -10.61 -21.49
C ALA A 422 4.62 -9.23 -22.15
N SER A 423 3.58 -8.79 -22.84
CA SER A 423 3.42 -7.38 -23.19
C SER A 423 2.95 -6.59 -21.97
N MET A 424 3.15 -5.28 -21.99
CA MET A 424 2.51 -4.43 -21.00
C MET A 424 0.99 -4.54 -21.18
N PRO A 425 0.22 -4.83 -20.12
CA PRO A 425 -1.23 -4.87 -20.21
C PRO A 425 -1.78 -3.54 -20.74
N SER A 426 -2.94 -3.60 -21.40
CA SER A 426 -3.64 -2.40 -21.84
C SER A 426 -4.04 -1.54 -20.63
N LYS A 427 -4.00 -0.21 -20.79
CA LYS A 427 -4.53 0.70 -19.78
C LYS A 427 -6.05 0.56 -19.75
N HIS A 428 -6.61 0.46 -18.56
CA HIS A 428 -8.06 0.53 -18.37
C HIS A 428 -8.48 1.97 -18.06
N ASP A 429 -9.71 2.33 -18.41
CA ASP A 429 -10.23 3.68 -18.23
C ASP A 429 -10.28 4.10 -16.75
N SER A 430 -10.06 5.38 -16.49
CA SER A 430 -10.25 6.00 -15.18
C SER A 430 -11.71 5.92 -14.73
N HIS A 431 -11.93 5.80 -13.43
CA HIS A 431 -13.26 5.91 -12.82
C HIS A 431 -13.58 7.32 -12.30
N LYS A 432 -12.66 8.28 -12.43
CA LYS A 432 -12.92 9.67 -12.07
C LYS A 432 -14.10 10.22 -12.88
N GLY A 433 -15.01 10.90 -12.18
CA GLY A 433 -16.27 11.37 -12.75
C GLY A 433 -17.37 10.31 -12.80
N MET A 434 -17.10 9.07 -12.43
CA MET A 434 -18.15 8.07 -12.21
C MET A 434 -18.80 8.32 -10.84
N ALA A 435 -20.14 8.38 -10.81
CA ALA A 435 -20.88 8.57 -9.57
C ALA A 435 -20.42 7.56 -8.50
N LEU A 436 -20.11 8.03 -7.27
CA LEU A 436 -19.49 7.19 -6.23
C LEU A 436 -20.23 5.87 -6.02
N LEU A 437 -21.58 5.90 -6.00
CA LEU A 437 -22.37 4.69 -5.79
C LEU A 437 -22.23 3.69 -6.94
N GLU A 438 -22.10 4.16 -8.18
CA GLU A 438 -21.87 3.30 -9.35
C GLU A 438 -20.47 2.71 -9.32
N ASN A 439 -19.45 3.49 -8.90
CA ASN A 439 -18.10 2.99 -8.71
C ASN A 439 -18.05 1.90 -7.62
N VAL A 440 -18.74 2.08 -6.49
CA VAL A 440 -18.86 1.05 -5.45
C VAL A 440 -19.52 -0.22 -5.97
N LYS A 441 -20.58 -0.10 -6.77
CA LYS A 441 -21.24 -1.26 -7.39
C LYS A 441 -20.29 -1.98 -8.35
N TRP A 442 -19.55 -1.22 -9.15
CA TRP A 442 -18.52 -1.79 -10.03
C TRP A 442 -17.46 -2.57 -9.24
N VAL A 443 -16.96 -2.02 -8.12
CA VAL A 443 -16.01 -2.72 -7.23
C VAL A 443 -16.65 -3.97 -6.61
N ALA A 444 -17.92 -3.90 -6.20
CA ALA A 444 -18.63 -5.05 -5.66
C ALA A 444 -18.71 -6.22 -6.66
N GLU A 445 -19.01 -5.91 -7.92
CA GLU A 445 -19.08 -6.92 -9.01
C GLU A 445 -17.69 -7.47 -9.35
N ASN A 446 -16.71 -6.58 -9.57
CA ASN A 446 -15.42 -6.97 -10.13
C ASN A 446 -14.39 -7.40 -9.08
N ALA A 447 -14.53 -6.96 -7.82
CA ALA A 447 -13.57 -7.29 -6.76
C ALA A 447 -14.14 -8.20 -5.67
N TYR A 448 -15.47 -8.34 -5.57
CA TYR A 448 -16.10 -9.17 -4.53
C TYR A 448 -17.06 -10.22 -5.09
N GLY A 449 -17.35 -10.21 -6.38
CA GLY A 449 -18.28 -11.14 -7.02
C GLY A 449 -19.73 -10.96 -6.58
N VAL A 450 -20.11 -9.74 -6.22
CA VAL A 450 -21.47 -9.40 -5.77
C VAL A 450 -22.15 -8.50 -6.81
N PRO A 451 -23.24 -8.95 -7.46
CA PRO A 451 -23.94 -8.13 -8.44
C PRO A 451 -24.37 -6.75 -7.88
N ALA A 452 -24.39 -5.72 -8.71
CA ALA A 452 -24.77 -4.34 -8.34
C ALA A 452 -26.14 -4.26 -7.61
N SER A 453 -27.07 -5.13 -7.98
CA SER A 453 -28.41 -5.22 -7.36
C SER A 453 -28.39 -5.71 -5.91
N ARG A 454 -27.27 -6.24 -5.44
CA ARG A 454 -27.07 -6.76 -4.07
C ARG A 454 -26.13 -5.92 -3.24
N VAL A 455 -25.77 -4.76 -3.73
CA VAL A 455 -25.14 -3.71 -2.92
C VAL A 455 -26.23 -3.05 -2.09
N LEU A 456 -26.18 -3.23 -0.79
CA LEU A 456 -27.17 -2.75 0.16
C LEU A 456 -26.68 -1.49 0.87
N LEU A 457 -27.60 -0.66 1.31
CA LEU A 457 -27.30 0.57 2.05
C LEU A 457 -27.76 0.40 3.51
N LYS A 458 -26.87 0.60 4.48
CA LYS A 458 -27.23 0.67 5.88
C LYS A 458 -27.94 1.98 6.18
N ASP A 459 -28.82 1.99 7.18
CA ASP A 459 -29.45 3.22 7.68
C ASP A 459 -28.40 4.30 7.98
N GLY A 460 -28.64 5.53 7.50
CA GLY A 460 -27.73 6.67 7.61
C GLY A 460 -26.61 6.73 6.55
N PHE A 461 -26.52 5.73 5.64
CA PHE A 461 -25.50 5.79 4.58
C PHE A 461 -25.74 6.97 3.61
N LEU A 462 -26.98 7.19 3.20
CA LEU A 462 -27.33 8.31 2.28
C LEU A 462 -27.07 9.67 2.93
N ASP A 463 -27.32 9.82 4.22
CA ASP A 463 -26.99 11.04 4.97
C ASP A 463 -25.46 11.27 4.99
N SER A 464 -24.68 10.20 5.23
CA SER A 464 -23.23 10.25 5.18
C SER A 464 -22.69 10.57 3.79
N LEU A 465 -23.32 10.04 2.73
CA LEU A 465 -22.97 10.33 1.33
C LEU A 465 -23.26 11.80 1.00
N GLY A 466 -24.46 12.29 1.39
CA GLY A 466 -24.83 13.70 1.19
C GLY A 466 -23.86 14.65 1.92
N ALA A 467 -23.54 14.36 3.17
CA ALA A 467 -22.59 15.18 3.94
C ALA A 467 -21.17 15.18 3.31
N ALA A 468 -20.72 14.05 2.77
CA ALA A 468 -19.44 13.96 2.06
C ALA A 468 -19.44 14.76 0.75
N ASP A 469 -20.53 14.71 0.00
CA ASP A 469 -20.71 15.46 -1.25
C ASP A 469 -20.77 16.98 -0.99
N ASP A 470 -21.52 17.39 0.04
CA ASP A 470 -21.60 18.80 0.46
C ASP A 470 -20.23 19.32 0.90
N LEU A 471 -19.47 18.53 1.70
CA LEU A 471 -18.12 18.86 2.13
C LEU A 471 -17.18 19.03 0.92
N CYS A 472 -17.24 18.13 -0.05
CA CYS A 472 -16.44 18.24 -1.28
C CYS A 472 -16.79 19.49 -2.07
N LYS A 473 -18.07 19.75 -2.31
CA LYS A 473 -18.53 20.93 -3.04
C LYS A 473 -18.09 22.23 -2.37
N ALA A 474 -18.24 22.34 -1.06
CA ALA A 474 -17.79 23.48 -0.27
C ALA A 474 -16.25 23.63 -0.32
N ALA A 475 -15.51 22.54 -0.41
CA ALA A 475 -14.07 22.54 -0.61
C ALA A 475 -13.64 22.81 -2.07
N GLY A 476 -14.56 23.03 -2.99
CA GLY A 476 -14.29 23.30 -4.41
C GLY A 476 -13.84 22.05 -5.20
N MET A 477 -14.32 20.86 -4.84
CA MET A 477 -14.00 19.60 -5.50
C MET A 477 -15.26 18.77 -5.76
N SER A 478 -15.17 17.76 -6.63
CA SER A 478 -16.21 16.77 -6.83
C SER A 478 -15.90 15.49 -6.06
N LEU A 479 -16.90 14.95 -5.36
CA LEU A 479 -16.79 13.66 -4.70
C LEU A 479 -16.50 12.52 -5.71
N ASP A 480 -17.05 12.62 -6.92
CA ASP A 480 -16.91 11.63 -7.99
C ASP A 480 -15.51 11.65 -8.64
N ASP A 481 -14.70 12.68 -8.40
CA ASP A 481 -13.31 12.76 -8.87
C ASP A 481 -12.32 12.11 -7.89
N LEU A 482 -12.77 11.71 -6.69
CA LEU A 482 -11.94 11.04 -5.71
C LEU A 482 -11.86 9.53 -5.98
N ALA A 483 -10.67 8.97 -5.84
CA ALA A 483 -10.49 7.53 -6.03
C ALA A 483 -11.07 6.73 -4.86
N LEU A 484 -11.82 5.67 -5.17
CA LEU A 484 -12.57 4.88 -4.20
C LEU A 484 -11.67 3.92 -3.41
N VAL A 485 -11.70 4.04 -2.09
CA VAL A 485 -11.14 3.07 -1.14
C VAL A 485 -12.27 2.33 -0.44
N ALA A 486 -12.49 1.08 -0.78
CA ALA A 486 -13.39 0.22 -0.03
C ALA A 486 -12.73 -0.25 1.28
N VAL A 487 -13.34 0.12 2.41
CA VAL A 487 -12.88 -0.22 3.77
C VAL A 487 -13.70 -1.39 4.31
N LYS A 488 -13.04 -2.53 4.54
CA LYS A 488 -13.70 -3.78 4.93
C LYS A 488 -12.84 -4.65 5.85
N SER A 489 -13.42 -5.71 6.41
CA SER A 489 -12.64 -6.76 7.06
C SER A 489 -11.66 -7.41 6.06
N PRO A 490 -10.42 -7.70 6.47
CA PRO A 490 -9.49 -8.44 5.61
C PRO A 490 -9.88 -9.91 5.42
N ALA A 491 -10.72 -10.46 6.29
CA ALA A 491 -11.06 -11.89 6.32
C ALA A 491 -12.38 -12.23 5.61
N THR A 492 -13.00 -11.27 4.95
CA THR A 492 -14.27 -11.47 4.21
C THR A 492 -14.27 -10.67 2.92
N MET A 493 -14.86 -11.21 1.86
CA MET A 493 -15.12 -10.51 0.60
C MET A 493 -16.49 -9.85 0.62
N THR A 494 -17.47 -10.50 1.24
CA THR A 494 -18.88 -10.14 1.28
C THR A 494 -19.36 -10.03 2.74
N ASP A 495 -20.61 -9.69 2.97
CA ASP A 495 -21.19 -9.68 4.31
C ASP A 495 -21.20 -11.09 4.92
N ASN A 496 -21.38 -12.13 4.09
CA ASN A 496 -21.30 -13.54 4.45
C ASN A 496 -20.76 -14.38 3.28
N ASP A 497 -19.47 -14.71 3.30
CA ASP A 497 -18.81 -15.52 2.26
C ASP A 497 -19.29 -16.97 2.20
N ARG A 498 -19.94 -17.48 3.27
CA ARG A 498 -20.53 -18.84 3.33
C ARG A 498 -21.94 -18.91 2.77
N ALA A 499 -22.55 -17.77 2.47
CA ALA A 499 -23.85 -17.76 1.81
C ALA A 499 -23.72 -18.32 0.38
N PRO A 500 -24.81 -18.93 -0.16
CA PRO A 500 -24.89 -19.24 -1.58
C PRO A 500 -24.55 -18.02 -2.43
N GLU A 501 -23.96 -18.24 -3.58
CA GLU A 501 -23.51 -17.15 -4.47
C GLU A 501 -24.61 -16.14 -4.75
N ASP A 502 -25.81 -16.67 -4.95
CA ASP A 502 -27.01 -15.89 -5.23
C ASP A 502 -27.61 -15.18 -4.01
N GLU A 503 -27.08 -15.35 -2.82
CA GLU A 503 -27.48 -14.66 -1.59
C GLU A 503 -26.42 -13.71 -1.04
N ARG A 504 -25.20 -13.68 -1.62
CA ARG A 504 -24.13 -12.83 -1.13
C ARG A 504 -24.45 -11.35 -1.34
N THR A 505 -24.15 -10.53 -0.35
CA THR A 505 -24.38 -9.08 -0.37
C THR A 505 -23.13 -8.31 0.08
N VAL A 506 -23.10 -7.03 -0.27
CA VAL A 506 -22.16 -6.05 0.28
C VAL A 506 -22.97 -4.87 0.79
N THR A 507 -22.88 -4.58 2.09
CA THR A 507 -23.64 -3.51 2.73
C THR A 507 -22.76 -2.32 3.07
N LEU A 508 -23.11 -1.15 2.53
CA LEU A 508 -22.40 0.12 2.71
C LEU A 508 -22.85 0.78 4.01
N LYS A 509 -21.88 1.30 4.79
CA LYS A 509 -22.11 1.83 6.13
C LYS A 509 -21.97 3.34 6.22
N LYS A 510 -20.90 3.92 5.68
CA LYS A 510 -20.65 5.36 5.67
C LYS A 510 -19.58 5.75 4.66
N VAL A 511 -19.52 7.04 4.36
CA VAL A 511 -18.51 7.67 3.49
C VAL A 511 -17.62 8.60 4.32
N GLU A 512 -16.32 8.63 4.02
CA GLU A 512 -15.33 9.53 4.62
C GLU A 512 -14.45 10.11 3.50
N VAL A 513 -14.20 11.42 3.54
CA VAL A 513 -13.40 12.13 2.54
C VAL A 513 -11.98 12.32 3.03
N HIS A 514 -10.99 11.97 2.21
CA HIS A 514 -9.57 12.24 2.40
C HIS A 514 -9.11 13.15 1.27
N ALA A 515 -9.44 14.43 1.39
CA ALA A 515 -9.34 15.42 0.32
C ALA A 515 -7.90 15.61 -0.19
N GLY A 516 -6.93 15.71 0.73
CA GLY A 516 -5.53 15.87 0.38
C GLY A 516 -4.95 14.63 -0.33
N ALA A 517 -5.38 13.44 0.07
CA ALA A 517 -4.99 12.20 -0.60
C ALA A 517 -5.71 11.99 -1.96
N GLY A 518 -6.77 12.77 -2.24
CA GLY A 518 -7.60 12.56 -3.43
C GLY A 518 -8.42 11.27 -3.36
N LEU A 519 -8.83 10.86 -2.15
CA LEU A 519 -9.50 9.58 -1.91
C LEU A 519 -10.84 9.76 -1.21
N VAL A 520 -11.77 8.85 -1.51
CA VAL A 520 -13.02 8.68 -0.77
C VAL A 520 -13.07 7.27 -0.19
N HIS A 521 -13.24 7.17 1.11
CA HIS A 521 -13.38 5.92 1.82
C HIS A 521 -14.84 5.55 1.98
N VAL A 522 -15.23 4.38 1.45
CA VAL A 522 -16.56 3.79 1.68
C VAL A 522 -16.41 2.62 2.63
N ASN A 523 -16.91 2.78 3.85
CA ASN A 523 -16.88 1.77 4.89
C ASN A 523 -18.00 0.76 4.66
N LEU A 524 -17.66 -0.53 4.61
CA LEU A 524 -18.62 -1.63 4.59
C LEU A 524 -19.03 -2.02 6.02
N THR A 525 -20.13 -2.74 6.18
CA THR A 525 -20.57 -3.24 7.49
C THR A 525 -19.58 -4.21 8.12
N THR A 526 -18.80 -4.92 7.30
CA THR A 526 -17.72 -5.81 7.74
C THR A 526 -16.49 -5.06 8.24
N SER A 527 -16.38 -3.73 8.01
CA SER A 527 -15.23 -2.93 8.44
C SER A 527 -15.04 -2.98 9.96
N LEU A 528 -13.78 -2.89 10.39
CA LEU A 528 -13.47 -2.76 11.81
C LEU A 528 -14.07 -1.47 12.37
N THR A 529 -14.69 -1.56 13.54
CA THR A 529 -15.29 -0.37 14.19
C THR A 529 -14.25 0.59 14.74
N THR A 530 -13.01 0.14 14.86
CA THR A 530 -11.88 0.94 15.33
C THR A 530 -10.58 0.50 14.65
N PRO A 531 -9.81 1.43 14.08
CA PRO A 531 -8.50 1.14 13.50
C PRO A 531 -7.39 0.94 14.57
N MET A 532 -7.74 0.94 15.86
CA MET A 532 -6.82 0.67 16.97
C MET A 532 -7.01 -0.77 17.47
N PRO A 533 -6.23 -1.76 16.99
CA PRO A 533 -6.37 -3.16 17.39
C PRO A 533 -5.97 -3.39 18.85
N LYS A 534 -6.27 -4.58 19.34
CA LYS A 534 -5.73 -5.05 20.63
C LYS A 534 -4.30 -5.53 20.42
N ILE A 535 -3.44 -5.31 21.40
CA ILE A 535 -2.24 -6.15 21.58
C ILE A 535 -2.75 -7.51 22.07
N VAL A 536 -2.37 -8.57 21.40
CA VAL A 536 -2.78 -9.95 21.72
C VAL A 536 -1.87 -10.53 22.78
#